data_bb17374567c5b31031a7e566e38bad9e
#
_entry.id   bb17374567c5b31031a7e566e38bad9e
#
_cell.length_a   1.000
_cell.length_b   1.000
_cell.length_c   1.000
_cell.angle_alpha   90.00
_cell.angle_beta   90.00
_cell.angle_gamma   90.00
#
_symmetry.space_group_name_H-M   'P 1'
#
loop_
_entity.id
_entity.type
_entity.pdbx_description
1 polymer ?
#
loop_
_entity_poly.entity_id
_entity_poly.type
_entity_poly.pdbx_seq_one_letter_code
_entity_poly.pdbx_strand_id
1 'polypeptide(L)'
;PRWPRQFAFRNKGRKVYGQDVTLNDIKKLAKHYQSFDFCGQLSDPVHHPKFIEILKYLKTVNIDVNVHNASSQKNISWYIKAFQANTNARWIFGIDGLPNESHKYRINQDGEKLFDIMIEAKKYLTTKPKWQYIIFRYNETHIEQAKKMALRKQKKIKELRYPRENETTSSVPDKK
;
A
#
# COMPACT_ATOMS: atom_id res chain seq x y z
N PRO A 1 -2.86 5.46 7.64
CA PRO A 1 -1.72 6.34 7.46
C PRO A 1 -1.18 6.82 8.78
N ARG A 2 0.10 6.69 8.98
CA ARG A 2 0.87 7.19 10.13
C ARG A 2 0.70 8.71 10.38
N TRP A 3 0.17 9.38 9.41
CA TRP A 3 0.24 10.82 9.22
C TRP A 3 -0.39 11.69 10.31
N PRO A 4 -1.64 11.55 10.74
CA PRO A 4 -2.18 12.49 11.71
C PRO A 4 -1.50 12.35 13.07
N ARG A 5 -1.26 11.13 13.55
CA ARG A 5 -0.66 10.92 14.87
C ARG A 5 0.83 11.22 14.89
N GLN A 6 1.61 10.76 13.91
CA GLN A 6 3.05 11.04 13.88
C GLN A 6 3.34 12.49 13.57
N PHE A 7 2.60 13.10 12.63
CA PHE A 7 2.74 14.51 12.33
C PHE A 7 2.38 15.35 13.56
N ALA A 8 1.27 15.05 14.24
CA ALA A 8 0.89 15.69 15.49
C ALA A 8 1.91 15.48 16.62
N PHE A 9 2.50 14.28 16.71
CA PHE A 9 3.56 13.98 17.69
C PHE A 9 4.85 14.73 17.37
N ARG A 10 5.29 14.72 16.11
CA ARG A 10 6.50 15.43 15.65
C ARG A 10 6.36 16.93 15.78
N ASN A 11 5.23 17.51 15.37
CA ASN A 11 4.97 18.93 15.51
C ASN A 11 4.94 19.39 16.98
N LYS A 12 4.64 18.50 17.91
CA LYS A 12 4.69 18.75 19.35
C LYS A 12 6.04 18.36 19.97
N GLY A 13 7.07 18.08 19.18
CA GLY A 13 8.39 17.66 19.66
C GLY A 13 8.38 16.32 20.40
N ARG A 14 7.32 15.53 20.28
CA ARG A 14 7.18 14.26 20.97
C ARG A 14 7.77 13.11 20.15
N LYS A 15 8.47 12.21 20.82
CA LYS A 15 8.98 10.97 20.21
C LYS A 15 7.82 10.05 19.84
N VAL A 16 7.82 9.55 18.59
CA VAL A 16 6.88 8.50 18.20
C VAL A 16 7.30 7.20 18.88
N TYR A 17 6.39 6.59 19.62
CA TYR A 17 6.67 5.33 20.31
C TYR A 17 6.78 4.18 19.31
N GLY A 18 7.58 3.18 19.68
CA GLY A 18 7.84 1.99 18.90
C GLY A 18 9.12 2.07 18.07
N GLN A 19 9.58 0.93 17.65
CA GLN A 19 10.73 0.76 16.76
C GLN A 19 10.25 0.09 15.47
N ASP A 20 11.00 0.29 14.39
CA ASP A 20 10.80 -0.52 13.20
C ASP A 20 11.20 -1.98 13.52
N VAL A 21 10.41 -2.94 13.04
CA VAL A 21 10.74 -4.36 13.17
C VAL A 21 12.07 -4.64 12.49
N THR A 22 12.97 -5.35 13.16
CA THR A 22 14.27 -5.67 12.58
C THR A 22 14.20 -6.94 11.72
N LEU A 23 15.18 -7.13 10.84
CA LEU A 23 15.33 -8.39 10.11
C LEU A 23 15.46 -9.58 11.06
N ASN A 24 16.10 -9.39 12.23
CA ASN A 24 16.23 -10.45 13.23
C ASN A 24 14.87 -10.81 13.87
N ASP A 25 14.02 -9.83 14.11
CA ASP A 25 12.66 -10.09 14.60
C ASP A 25 11.83 -10.85 13.54
N ILE A 26 11.96 -10.46 12.27
CA ILE A 26 11.34 -11.21 11.16
C ILE A 26 11.85 -12.66 11.12
N LYS A 27 13.16 -12.87 11.30
CA LYS A 27 13.75 -14.22 11.35
C LYS A 27 13.20 -15.07 12.51
N LYS A 28 12.98 -14.44 13.67
CA LYS A 28 12.37 -15.13 14.82
C LYS A 28 10.91 -15.50 14.52
N LEU A 29 10.13 -14.54 14.02
CA LEU A 29 8.72 -14.75 13.70
C LEU A 29 8.53 -15.79 12.59
N ALA A 30 9.41 -15.81 11.59
CA ALA A 30 9.36 -16.75 10.48
C ALA A 30 9.52 -18.22 10.88
N LYS A 31 9.97 -18.50 12.10
CA LYS A 31 9.99 -19.86 12.66
C LYS A 31 8.60 -20.34 13.11
N HIS A 32 7.67 -19.44 13.32
CA HIS A 32 6.36 -19.73 13.91
C HIS A 32 5.19 -19.41 12.97
N TYR A 33 5.41 -18.55 11.96
CA TYR A 33 4.37 -18.09 11.04
C TYR A 33 4.72 -18.42 9.60
N GLN A 34 3.73 -18.86 8.84
CA GLN A 34 3.89 -19.22 7.42
C GLN A 34 3.46 -18.10 6.47
N SER A 35 2.91 -17.02 7.00
CA SER A 35 2.51 -15.86 6.20
C SER A 35 2.72 -14.56 6.93
N PHE A 36 3.04 -13.50 6.18
CA PHE A 36 3.20 -12.14 6.67
C PHE A 36 2.36 -11.17 5.83
N ASP A 37 1.53 -10.40 6.51
CA ASP A 37 0.80 -9.27 5.92
C ASP A 37 1.46 -7.96 6.35
N PHE A 38 2.20 -7.34 5.43
CA PHE A 38 2.75 -6.02 5.62
C PHE A 38 1.70 -4.97 5.27
N CYS A 39 1.00 -4.45 6.26
CA CYS A 39 0.01 -3.40 6.09
C CYS A 39 0.34 -2.20 6.98
N GLY A 40 0.27 -1.02 6.41
CA GLY A 40 0.67 0.18 7.11
C GLY A 40 -0.49 0.88 7.80
N GLN A 41 -0.68 0.65 9.08
CA GLN A 41 -1.56 1.51 9.89
C GLN A 41 -0.85 2.80 10.34
N LEU A 42 0.43 2.70 10.66
CA LEU A 42 1.25 3.81 11.13
C LEU A 42 2.22 4.32 10.06
N SER A 43 2.64 3.47 9.14
CA SER A 43 3.51 3.77 8.00
C SER A 43 3.24 2.78 6.88
N ASP A 44 3.59 3.15 5.67
CA ASP A 44 3.59 2.20 4.57
C ASP A 44 4.85 1.30 4.66
N PRO A 45 4.73 -0.02 4.39
CA PRO A 45 5.85 -0.96 4.45
C PRO A 45 7.07 -0.53 3.63
N VAL A 46 6.85 0.13 2.48
CA VAL A 46 7.93 0.58 1.59
C VAL A 46 8.84 1.65 2.21
N HIS A 47 8.43 2.25 3.33
CA HIS A 47 9.28 3.19 4.08
C HIS A 47 10.23 2.52 5.06
N HIS A 48 10.08 1.22 5.28
CA HIS A 48 11.00 0.49 6.14
C HIS A 48 12.40 0.42 5.48
N PRO A 49 13.48 0.84 6.15
CA PRO A 49 14.81 0.97 5.52
C PRO A 49 15.36 -0.35 4.95
N LYS A 50 15.01 -1.47 5.58
CA LYS A 50 15.46 -2.81 5.18
C LYS A 50 14.37 -3.67 4.54
N PHE A 51 13.33 -3.07 3.97
CA PHE A 51 12.18 -3.82 3.47
C PHE A 51 12.57 -4.81 2.35
N ILE A 52 13.46 -4.40 1.45
CA ILE A 52 13.94 -5.28 0.36
C ILE A 52 14.69 -6.50 0.93
N GLU A 53 15.51 -6.30 1.97
CA GLU A 53 16.22 -7.41 2.65
C GLU A 53 15.22 -8.38 3.32
N ILE A 54 14.18 -7.84 3.95
CA ILE A 54 13.09 -8.63 4.54
C ILE A 54 12.39 -9.46 3.48
N LEU A 55 11.99 -8.85 2.35
CA LEU A 55 11.35 -9.55 1.25
C LEU A 55 12.23 -10.68 0.69
N LYS A 56 13.52 -10.41 0.51
CA LYS A 56 14.50 -11.40 0.04
C LYS A 56 14.60 -12.58 1.01
N TYR A 57 14.72 -12.30 2.31
CA TYR A 57 14.79 -13.35 3.32
C TYR A 57 13.53 -14.22 3.34
N LEU A 58 12.33 -13.60 3.36
CA LEU A 58 11.07 -14.34 3.38
C LEU A 58 10.89 -15.23 2.16
N LYS A 59 11.41 -14.82 0.99
CA LYS A 59 11.46 -15.67 -0.19
C LYS A 59 12.37 -16.89 0.01
N THR A 60 13.54 -16.72 0.63
CA THR A 60 14.48 -17.85 0.84
C THR A 60 13.93 -18.91 1.79
N VAL A 61 13.06 -18.53 2.71
CA VAL A 61 12.42 -19.46 3.67
C VAL A 61 11.01 -19.87 3.26
N ASN A 62 10.61 -19.52 2.01
CA ASN A 62 9.32 -19.88 1.39
C ASN A 62 8.09 -19.48 2.22
N ILE A 63 8.11 -18.28 2.77
CA ILE A 63 6.98 -17.71 3.53
C ILE A 63 6.12 -16.86 2.62
N ASP A 64 4.81 -17.03 2.73
CA ASP A 64 3.80 -16.23 2.02
C ASP A 64 3.85 -14.76 2.46
N VAL A 65 3.86 -13.86 1.48
CA VAL A 65 3.96 -12.41 1.75
C VAL A 65 2.86 -11.66 1.02
N ASN A 66 2.11 -10.86 1.76
CA ASN A 66 1.21 -9.84 1.22
C ASN A 66 1.76 -8.44 1.58
N VAL A 67 1.81 -7.55 0.59
CA VAL A 67 2.28 -6.17 0.76
C VAL A 67 1.16 -5.21 0.38
N HIS A 68 0.64 -4.49 1.35
CA HIS A 68 -0.33 -3.42 1.16
C HIS A 68 0.40 -2.09 1.07
N ASN A 69 0.43 -1.51 -0.10
CA ASN A 69 1.14 -0.26 -0.39
C ASN A 69 0.21 0.81 -0.91
N ALA A 70 0.30 1.98 -0.32
CA ALA A 70 -0.38 3.19 -0.79
C ALA A 70 0.58 4.36 -1.00
N SER A 71 1.88 4.13 -0.82
CA SER A 71 2.89 5.17 -0.96
C SER A 71 3.36 5.30 -2.41
N SER A 72 3.40 6.52 -2.91
CA SER A 72 4.01 6.90 -4.20
C SER A 72 5.40 7.55 -4.04
N GLN A 73 5.94 7.57 -2.81
CA GLN A 73 7.17 8.33 -2.48
C GLN A 73 8.44 7.72 -3.07
N LYS A 74 8.50 6.38 -3.18
CA LYS A 74 9.66 5.72 -3.79
C LYS A 74 9.65 5.85 -5.31
N ASN A 75 10.82 5.81 -5.92
CA ASN A 75 10.94 5.76 -7.37
C ASN A 75 10.69 4.34 -7.91
N ILE A 76 10.43 4.23 -9.20
CA ILE A 76 10.12 2.95 -9.83
C ILE A 76 11.26 1.93 -9.72
N SER A 77 12.51 2.38 -9.77
CA SER A 77 13.68 1.49 -9.66
C SER A 77 13.76 0.81 -8.29
N TRP A 78 13.33 1.49 -7.22
CA TRP A 78 13.22 0.88 -5.91
C TRP A 78 12.15 -0.22 -5.88
N TYR A 79 10.98 0.05 -6.48
CA TYR A 79 9.91 -0.94 -6.57
C TYR A 79 10.32 -2.16 -7.39
N ILE A 80 11.00 -1.97 -8.50
CA ILE A 80 11.53 -3.08 -9.32
C ILE A 80 12.45 -3.97 -8.48
N LYS A 81 13.38 -3.37 -7.72
CA LYS A 81 14.25 -4.12 -6.79
C LYS A 81 13.45 -4.89 -5.74
N ALA A 82 12.37 -4.28 -5.20
CA ALA A 82 11.52 -4.95 -4.22
C ALA A 82 10.74 -6.12 -4.84
N PHE A 83 10.20 -5.98 -6.06
CA PHE A 83 9.52 -7.05 -6.78
C PHE A 83 10.47 -8.21 -7.09
N GLN A 84 11.68 -7.91 -7.56
CA GLN A 84 12.71 -8.91 -7.84
C GLN A 84 13.19 -9.64 -6.58
N ALA A 85 13.24 -8.94 -5.44
CA ALA A 85 13.64 -9.53 -4.15
C ALA A 85 12.69 -10.64 -3.70
N ASN A 86 11.38 -10.50 -3.98
CA ASN A 86 10.40 -11.56 -3.75
C ASN A 86 9.32 -11.54 -4.83
N THR A 87 9.56 -12.31 -5.88
CA THR A 87 8.63 -12.43 -7.03
C THR A 87 7.31 -13.10 -6.68
N ASN A 88 7.25 -13.84 -5.55
CA ASN A 88 6.06 -14.53 -5.07
C ASN A 88 5.19 -13.65 -4.16
N ALA A 89 5.72 -12.51 -3.70
CA ALA A 89 4.97 -11.59 -2.86
C ALA A 89 3.73 -11.04 -3.60
N ARG A 90 2.60 -11.05 -2.92
CA ARG A 90 1.34 -10.50 -3.43
C ARG A 90 1.25 -9.03 -3.08
N TRP A 91 1.24 -8.18 -4.09
CA TRP A 91 1.18 -6.72 -3.92
C TRP A 91 -0.24 -6.20 -4.13
N ILE A 92 -0.67 -5.35 -3.18
CA ILE A 92 -1.97 -4.71 -3.17
C ILE A 92 -1.74 -3.21 -3.10
N PHE A 93 -2.16 -2.48 -4.14
CA PHE A 93 -1.95 -1.05 -4.27
C PHE A 93 -3.23 -0.29 -3.93
N GLY A 94 -3.17 0.51 -2.87
CA GLY A 94 -4.29 1.35 -2.41
C GLY A 94 -4.33 2.66 -3.20
N ILE A 95 -5.19 2.71 -4.22
CA ILE A 95 -5.47 3.91 -5.01
C ILE A 95 -6.97 4.13 -4.95
N ASP A 96 -7.41 5.10 -4.13
CA ASP A 96 -8.83 5.29 -3.82
C ASP A 96 -9.44 6.35 -4.73
N GLY A 97 -10.09 5.89 -5.77
CA GLY A 97 -10.59 6.66 -6.90
C GLY A 97 -9.82 6.37 -8.18
N LEU A 98 -10.05 7.13 -9.23
CA LEU A 98 -9.19 7.10 -10.41
C LEU A 98 -7.78 7.59 -10.03
N PRO A 99 -6.73 7.18 -10.76
CA PRO A 99 -5.35 7.55 -10.40
C PRO A 99 -5.14 9.05 -10.19
N ASN A 100 -5.74 9.89 -11.04
CA ASN A 100 -5.63 11.34 -10.97
C ASN A 100 -6.43 11.99 -9.81
N GLU A 101 -7.28 11.26 -9.12
CA GLU A 101 -8.14 11.79 -8.05
C GLU A 101 -7.88 11.15 -6.68
N SER A 102 -7.06 10.11 -6.59
CA SER A 102 -6.84 9.39 -5.34
C SER A 102 -6.23 10.27 -4.23
N HIS A 103 -5.58 11.36 -4.59
CA HIS A 103 -5.05 12.37 -3.67
C HIS A 103 -6.15 13.07 -2.84
N LYS A 104 -7.40 13.04 -3.28
CA LYS A 104 -8.53 13.63 -2.54
C LYS A 104 -8.72 12.96 -1.17
N TYR A 105 -8.47 11.66 -1.07
CA TYR A 105 -8.49 10.92 0.18
C TYR A 105 -7.07 10.66 0.71
N ARG A 106 -6.15 10.24 -0.15
CA ARG A 106 -4.75 9.98 0.23
C ARG A 106 -3.90 11.21 -0.05
N ILE A 107 -3.98 12.17 0.85
CA ILE A 107 -3.24 13.43 0.75
C ILE A 107 -1.77 13.16 0.43
N ASN A 108 -1.21 13.87 -0.54
CA ASN A 108 0.14 13.73 -1.08
C ASN A 108 0.44 12.40 -1.80
N GLN A 109 -0.57 11.60 -2.15
CA GLN A 109 -0.38 10.47 -3.04
C GLN A 109 -0.36 10.95 -4.50
N ASP A 110 0.67 10.58 -5.23
CA ASP A 110 0.68 10.59 -6.68
C ASP A 110 0.09 9.25 -7.16
N GLY A 111 -1.21 9.27 -7.44
CA GLY A 111 -1.93 8.07 -7.81
C GLY A 111 -1.60 7.57 -9.20
N GLU A 112 -1.25 8.46 -10.14
CA GLU A 112 -0.85 8.09 -11.49
C GLU A 112 0.47 7.34 -11.47
N LYS A 113 1.46 7.90 -10.78
CA LYS A 113 2.75 7.23 -10.56
C LYS A 113 2.58 5.87 -9.87
N LEU A 114 1.74 5.79 -8.84
CA LEU A 114 1.51 4.53 -8.13
C LEU A 114 0.80 3.51 -9.02
N PHE A 115 -0.11 3.96 -9.87
CA PHE A 115 -0.77 3.13 -10.86
C PHE A 115 0.21 2.58 -11.88
N ASP A 116 1.14 3.40 -12.40
CA ASP A 116 2.18 2.95 -13.33
C ASP A 116 3.14 1.95 -12.69
N ILE A 117 3.52 2.17 -11.42
CA ILE A 117 4.31 1.20 -10.63
C ILE A 117 3.56 -0.12 -10.51
N MET A 118 2.25 -0.09 -10.24
CA MET A 118 1.43 -1.29 -10.19
C MET A 118 1.38 -2.00 -11.55
N ILE A 119 1.38 -1.27 -12.67
CA ILE A 119 1.45 -1.83 -14.03
C ILE A 119 2.77 -2.54 -14.26
N GLU A 120 3.85 -1.88 -13.90
CA GLU A 120 5.20 -2.41 -14.06
C GLU A 120 5.43 -3.69 -13.25
N ALA A 121 4.84 -3.76 -12.04
CA ALA A 121 4.93 -4.92 -11.15
C ALA A 121 4.58 -6.25 -11.84
N LYS A 122 3.68 -6.25 -12.83
CA LYS A 122 3.28 -7.44 -13.59
C LYS A 122 4.44 -8.14 -14.31
N LYS A 123 5.48 -7.41 -14.66
CA LYS A 123 6.65 -7.96 -15.37
C LYS A 123 7.54 -8.80 -14.44
N TYR A 124 7.42 -8.61 -13.13
CA TYR A 124 8.33 -9.19 -12.14
C TYR A 124 7.65 -10.17 -11.19
N LEU A 125 6.35 -9.98 -10.93
CA LEU A 125 5.61 -10.78 -9.96
C LEU A 125 4.95 -12.00 -10.61
N THR A 126 4.98 -13.13 -9.92
CA THR A 126 4.28 -14.36 -10.34
C THR A 126 2.77 -14.23 -10.25
N THR A 127 2.29 -13.41 -9.31
CA THR A 127 0.85 -13.12 -9.16
C THR A 127 0.54 -11.70 -9.63
N LYS A 128 -0.63 -11.53 -10.27
CA LYS A 128 -1.05 -10.20 -10.70
C LYS A 128 -1.20 -9.26 -9.52
N PRO A 129 -0.62 -8.05 -9.56
CA PRO A 129 -0.85 -7.04 -8.54
C PRO A 129 -2.32 -6.68 -8.46
N LYS A 130 -2.79 -6.32 -7.27
CA LYS A 130 -4.18 -6.00 -7.01
C LYS A 130 -4.34 -4.50 -6.79
N TRP A 131 -5.36 -3.93 -7.38
CA TRP A 131 -5.79 -2.56 -7.09
C TRP A 131 -6.83 -2.60 -5.99
N GLN A 132 -6.55 -2.00 -4.84
CA GLN A 132 -7.52 -1.75 -3.78
C GLN A 132 -8.12 -0.35 -3.99
N TYR A 133 -9.44 -0.32 -4.03
CA TYR A 133 -10.23 0.88 -4.27
C TYR A 133 -11.28 0.99 -3.15
N ILE A 134 -11.19 2.02 -2.32
CA ILE A 134 -12.21 2.30 -1.31
C ILE A 134 -13.24 3.26 -1.94
N ILE A 135 -14.52 2.92 -1.79
CA ILE A 135 -15.60 3.73 -2.36
C ILE A 135 -15.94 4.86 -1.38
N PHE A 136 -15.88 6.06 -1.88
CA PHE A 136 -16.31 7.28 -1.23
C PHE A 136 -17.32 8.02 -2.13
N ARG A 137 -18.07 8.95 -1.57
CA ARG A 137 -19.03 9.75 -2.32
C ARG A 137 -18.44 10.42 -3.57
N TYR A 138 -17.18 10.86 -3.52
CA TYR A 138 -16.54 11.54 -4.65
C TYR A 138 -16.13 10.61 -5.79
N ASN A 139 -16.04 9.30 -5.56
CA ASN A 139 -15.54 8.34 -6.54
C ASN A 139 -16.51 7.18 -6.84
N GLU A 140 -17.69 7.16 -6.24
CA GLU A 140 -18.67 6.07 -6.42
C GLU A 140 -19.16 5.94 -7.86
N THR A 141 -19.27 7.05 -8.59
CA THR A 141 -19.66 7.07 -10.00
C THR A 141 -18.54 6.61 -10.95
N HIS A 142 -17.30 6.53 -10.47
CA HIS A 142 -16.12 6.16 -11.27
C HIS A 142 -15.77 4.66 -11.21
N ILE A 143 -16.54 3.85 -10.50
CA ILE A 143 -16.28 2.43 -10.29
C ILE A 143 -16.14 1.67 -11.62
N GLU A 144 -17.10 1.89 -12.54
CA GLU A 144 -17.10 1.21 -13.84
C GLU A 144 -15.92 1.65 -14.72
N GLN A 145 -15.53 2.92 -14.63
CA GLN A 145 -14.34 3.42 -15.31
C GLN A 145 -13.06 2.78 -14.75
N ALA A 146 -12.94 2.69 -13.42
CA ALA A 146 -11.81 2.02 -12.77
C ALA A 146 -11.73 0.54 -13.14
N LYS A 147 -12.87 -0.17 -13.18
CA LYS A 147 -12.93 -1.57 -13.65
C LYS A 147 -12.42 -1.69 -15.10
N LYS A 148 -12.91 -0.82 -16.00
CA LYS A 148 -12.46 -0.81 -17.40
C LYS A 148 -10.95 -0.53 -17.51
N MET A 149 -10.42 0.41 -16.72
CA MET A 149 -8.99 0.68 -16.66
C MET A 149 -8.20 -0.54 -16.18
N ALA A 150 -8.68 -1.18 -15.11
CA ALA A 150 -8.06 -2.40 -14.58
C ALA A 150 -8.02 -3.53 -15.61
N LEU A 151 -9.13 -3.74 -16.35
CA LEU A 151 -9.23 -4.77 -17.39
C LEU A 151 -8.31 -4.46 -18.57
N ARG A 152 -8.36 -3.25 -19.12
CA ARG A 152 -7.53 -2.83 -20.26
C ARG A 152 -6.03 -3.03 -19.97
N LYS A 153 -5.61 -2.77 -18.73
CA LYS A 153 -4.24 -2.99 -18.28
C LYS A 153 -4.02 -4.39 -17.72
N GLN A 154 -4.99 -5.32 -17.88
CA GLN A 154 -4.99 -6.69 -17.33
C GLN A 154 -4.80 -6.74 -15.83
N LYS A 155 -5.52 -5.91 -15.08
CA LYS A 155 -5.45 -5.81 -13.63
C LYS A 155 -6.76 -6.18 -12.97
N LYS A 156 -6.66 -6.74 -11.77
CA LYS A 156 -7.81 -7.13 -10.97
C LYS A 156 -8.03 -6.09 -9.86
N ILE A 157 -9.23 -5.51 -9.80
CA ILE A 157 -9.67 -4.77 -8.62
C ILE A 157 -10.01 -5.80 -7.55
N LYS A 158 -9.36 -5.72 -6.40
CA LYS A 158 -9.48 -6.77 -5.39
C LYS A 158 -10.73 -6.62 -4.54
N GLU A 159 -11.04 -5.44 -4.11
CA GLU A 159 -12.18 -5.19 -3.21
C GLU A 159 -12.72 -3.79 -3.44
N LEU A 160 -14.03 -3.74 -3.63
CA LEU A 160 -14.80 -2.55 -3.42
C LEU A 160 -15.26 -2.62 -1.96
N ARG A 161 -14.69 -1.78 -1.11
CA ARG A 161 -15.11 -1.65 0.29
C ARG A 161 -16.01 -0.44 0.45
N TYR A 162 -17.16 -0.66 1.04
CA TYR A 162 -17.95 0.42 1.59
C TYR A 162 -17.42 0.78 2.98
N PRO A 163 -17.33 2.08 3.35
CA PRO A 163 -17.08 2.46 4.73
C PRO A 163 -18.10 1.78 5.64
N ARG A 164 -17.68 1.27 6.77
CA ARG A 164 -18.63 0.78 7.78
C ARG A 164 -19.48 1.96 8.24
N GLU A 165 -20.76 1.73 8.51
CA GLU A 165 -21.70 2.79 8.93
C GLU A 165 -21.19 3.63 10.13
N ASN A 166 -20.31 3.07 10.97
CA ASN A 166 -19.72 3.73 12.13
C ASN A 166 -18.44 4.52 11.81
N GLU A 167 -17.95 4.55 10.57
CA GLU A 167 -16.83 5.39 10.11
C GLU A 167 -17.33 6.69 9.45
N THR A 168 -18.62 6.96 9.60
CA THR A 168 -19.23 8.22 9.18
C THR A 168 -18.71 9.37 10.01
N THR A 169 -18.23 10.37 9.32
CA THR A 169 -18.05 11.73 9.76
C THR A 169 -16.83 12.04 10.64
N SER A 170 -15.66 12.05 10.03
CA SER A 170 -14.92 13.29 10.17
C SER A 170 -15.18 14.09 8.88
N SER A 171 -16.10 15.02 8.95
CA SER A 171 -16.36 16.00 7.95
C SER A 171 -15.03 16.63 7.51
N VAL A 172 -14.68 16.47 6.24
CA VAL A 172 -13.73 17.37 5.60
C VAL A 172 -14.39 18.75 5.68
N PRO A 173 -13.83 19.74 6.37
CA PRO A 173 -14.39 21.06 6.36
C PRO A 173 -14.32 21.58 4.94
N ASP A 174 -15.46 21.99 4.40
CA ASP A 174 -15.53 22.79 3.20
C ASP A 174 -14.67 24.05 3.42
N LYS A 175 -13.51 24.09 2.81
CA LYS A 175 -12.75 25.32 2.73
C LYS A 175 -13.42 26.21 1.70
N LYS A 176 -14.08 27.25 2.21
CA LYS A 176 -14.40 28.45 1.44
C LYS A 176 -13.12 29.12 0.99
#